data_2ae5edcfd188721f3e2b70ee754e20b9
#
_entry.id   2ae5edcfd188721f3e2b70ee754e20b9
#
_cell.length_a   1.000
_cell.length_b   1.000
_cell.length_c   1.000
_cell.angle_alpha   90.00
_cell.angle_beta   90.00
_cell.angle_gamma   90.00
#
_symmetry.space_group_name_H-M   'P 1'
#
loop_
_entity.id
_entity.type
_entity.pdbx_description
1 polymer ?
#
loop_
_entity_poly.entity_id
_entity_poly.type
_entity_poly.pdbx_seq_one_letter_code
_entity_poly.pdbx_strand_id
1 'polypeptide(L)'
;SLIMVFFIGSYHVEAGLLALLAYLFVGVVIPLWNGKRGGDKGMAFRNGFGELNSFVLDSLRGLDETIQYNQGKARQKELDERSVKLASFQKDLSKMEGSQRSITNFSILGFSLVMLLLTMALYHQGEIGFDAMLICTVAMMGSFGPVVALSSLSNNLNQTLASGERVLSILEETPMVEEIPVRSEGEKLAFAGAAAENV
;
A
#
# COMPACT_ATOMS: atom_id res chain seq x y z
N SER A 1 5.04 19.76 -6.35
CA SER A 1 4.62 19.70 -7.79
C SER A 1 3.94 20.98 -8.26
N LEU A 2 3.00 21.60 -7.51
CA LEU A 2 2.37 22.88 -7.91
C LEU A 2 3.40 24.00 -8.03
N ILE A 3 4.36 24.07 -7.13
CA ILE A 3 5.47 25.06 -7.18
C ILE A 3 6.26 24.90 -8.48
N MET A 4 6.49 23.64 -8.93
CA MET A 4 7.22 23.38 -10.17
C MET A 4 6.42 23.76 -11.42
N VAL A 5 5.09 23.64 -11.40
CA VAL A 5 4.23 24.15 -12.48
C VAL A 5 4.37 25.67 -12.61
N PHE A 6 4.33 26.38 -11.47
CA PHE A 6 4.53 27.83 -11.43
C PHE A 6 5.93 28.21 -11.90
N PHE A 7 6.96 27.48 -11.46
CA PHE A 7 8.34 27.72 -11.86
C PHE A 7 8.55 27.53 -13.36
N ILE A 8 8.06 26.42 -13.95
CA ILE A 8 8.15 26.18 -15.39
C ILE A 8 7.29 27.21 -16.16
N GLY A 9 6.09 27.53 -15.64
CA GLY A 9 5.19 28.51 -16.23
C GLY A 9 5.73 29.95 -16.21
N SER A 10 6.68 30.27 -15.32
CA SER A 10 7.34 31.58 -15.31
C SER A 10 8.28 31.80 -16.50
N TYR A 11 8.77 30.72 -17.12
CA TYR A 11 9.55 30.82 -18.36
C TYR A 11 8.67 30.90 -19.60
N HIS A 12 7.63 30.06 -19.68
CA HIS A 12 6.62 30.09 -20.74
C HIS A 12 5.32 29.43 -20.32
N VAL A 13 4.19 30.05 -20.64
CA VAL A 13 2.85 29.60 -20.23
C VAL A 13 2.52 28.21 -20.78
N GLU A 14 2.85 27.94 -22.04
CA GLU A 14 2.60 26.64 -22.68
C GLU A 14 3.38 25.48 -22.01
N ALA A 15 4.64 25.75 -21.62
CA ALA A 15 5.46 24.79 -20.89
C ALA A 15 4.87 24.50 -19.48
N GLY A 16 4.37 25.53 -18.79
CA GLY A 16 3.68 25.40 -17.51
C GLY A 16 2.39 24.58 -17.63
N LEU A 17 1.63 24.80 -18.68
CA LEU A 17 0.36 24.08 -18.92
C LEU A 17 0.61 22.62 -19.28
N LEU A 18 1.63 22.31 -20.05
CA LEU A 18 2.08 20.94 -20.32
C LEU A 18 2.53 20.22 -19.03
N ALA A 19 3.30 20.90 -18.18
CA ALA A 19 3.73 20.36 -16.90
C ALA A 19 2.54 20.05 -15.98
N LEU A 20 1.55 20.95 -15.91
CA LEU A 20 0.31 20.73 -15.16
C LEU A 20 -0.44 19.48 -15.67
N LEU A 21 -0.62 19.37 -16.99
CA LEU A 21 -1.27 18.23 -17.64
C LEU A 21 -0.55 16.92 -17.31
N ALA A 22 0.78 16.90 -17.40
CA ALA A 22 1.61 15.75 -17.11
C ALA A 22 1.49 15.31 -15.64
N TYR A 23 1.50 16.25 -14.70
CA TYR A 23 1.37 15.93 -13.27
C TYR A 23 -0.03 15.46 -12.91
N LEU A 24 -1.08 16.02 -13.51
CA LEU A 24 -2.45 15.51 -13.35
C LEU A 24 -2.58 14.10 -13.91
N PHE A 25 -2.00 13.85 -15.07
CA PHE A 25 -2.07 12.53 -15.71
C PHE A 25 -1.33 11.47 -14.86
N VAL A 26 -0.08 11.73 -14.49
CA VAL A 26 0.73 10.77 -13.72
C VAL A 26 0.27 10.67 -12.25
N GLY A 27 -0.15 11.80 -11.66
CA GLY A 27 -0.51 11.86 -10.24
C GLY A 27 -1.94 11.46 -9.92
N VAL A 28 -2.88 11.57 -10.88
CA VAL A 28 -4.30 11.31 -10.64
C VAL A 28 -4.83 10.22 -11.56
N VAL A 29 -4.66 10.35 -12.88
CA VAL A 29 -5.27 9.42 -13.84
C VAL A 29 -4.69 8.01 -13.70
N ILE A 30 -3.38 7.87 -13.66
CA ILE A 30 -2.72 6.57 -13.53
C ILE A 30 -3.08 5.87 -12.21
N PRO A 31 -3.00 6.50 -11.02
CA PRO A 31 -3.37 5.86 -9.76
C PRO A 31 -4.84 5.47 -9.68
N LEU A 32 -5.76 6.31 -10.17
CA LEU A 32 -7.19 5.99 -10.20
C LEU A 32 -7.51 4.79 -11.07
N TRP A 33 -6.82 4.67 -12.22
CA TRP A 33 -7.00 3.51 -13.10
C TRP A 33 -6.44 2.23 -12.48
N ASN A 34 -5.30 2.33 -11.84
CA ASN A 34 -4.60 1.19 -11.23
C ASN A 34 -5.25 0.72 -9.93
N GLY A 35 -5.76 1.64 -9.11
CA GLY A 35 -6.33 1.34 -7.79
C GLY A 35 -7.51 0.36 -7.84
N LYS A 36 -8.33 0.44 -8.89
CA LYS A 36 -9.49 -0.46 -9.08
C LYS A 36 -9.10 -1.90 -9.43
N ARG A 37 -7.92 -2.14 -9.99
CA ARG A 37 -7.46 -3.47 -10.45
C ARG A 37 -6.54 -4.18 -9.46
N GLY A 38 -5.96 -3.44 -8.51
CA GLY A 38 -4.91 -3.94 -7.62
C GLY A 38 -5.40 -4.55 -6.32
N GLY A 39 -6.56 -4.12 -5.83
CA GLY A 39 -7.06 -4.51 -4.51
C GLY A 39 -7.26 -6.01 -4.33
N ASP A 40 -7.89 -6.66 -5.29
CA ASP A 40 -8.24 -8.09 -5.21
C ASP A 40 -7.00 -8.99 -5.20
N LYS A 41 -5.99 -8.67 -6.01
CA LYS A 41 -4.75 -9.46 -6.08
C LYS A 41 -3.89 -9.31 -4.83
N GLY A 42 -3.82 -8.10 -4.29
CA GLY A 42 -3.15 -7.85 -3.02
C GLY A 42 -3.83 -8.56 -1.85
N MET A 43 -5.17 -8.62 -1.84
CA MET A 43 -5.93 -9.32 -0.82
C MET A 43 -5.75 -10.85 -0.94
N ALA A 44 -5.80 -11.40 -2.15
CA ALA A 44 -5.55 -12.82 -2.40
C ALA A 44 -4.16 -13.27 -1.90
N PHE A 45 -3.14 -12.47 -2.18
CA PHE A 45 -1.79 -12.72 -1.66
C PHE A 45 -1.72 -12.69 -0.13
N ARG A 46 -2.31 -11.67 0.52
CA ARG A 46 -2.31 -11.54 1.99
C ARG A 46 -3.05 -12.70 2.67
N ASN A 47 -4.20 -13.10 2.13
CA ASN A 47 -4.96 -14.22 2.64
C ASN A 47 -4.18 -15.54 2.50
N GLY A 48 -3.60 -15.79 1.32
CA GLY A 48 -2.77 -16.97 1.09
C GLY A 48 -1.52 -17.00 1.98
N PHE A 49 -0.91 -15.84 2.25
CA PHE A 49 0.20 -15.74 3.19
C PHE A 49 -0.24 -16.05 4.63
N GLY A 50 -1.42 -15.55 5.05
CA GLY A 50 -2.01 -15.87 6.35
C GLY A 50 -2.30 -17.35 6.51
N GLU A 51 -2.90 -17.99 5.50
CA GLU A 51 -3.18 -19.43 5.49
C GLU A 51 -1.89 -20.26 5.57
N LEU A 52 -0.85 -19.90 4.83
CA LEU A 52 0.45 -20.60 4.90
C LEU A 52 1.09 -20.43 6.26
N ASN A 53 1.07 -19.23 6.82
CA ASN A 53 1.67 -18.94 8.12
C ASN A 53 0.98 -19.72 9.25
N SER A 54 -0.35 -19.76 9.24
CA SER A 54 -1.13 -20.56 10.20
C SER A 54 -0.78 -22.06 10.06
N PHE A 55 -0.70 -22.57 8.84
CA PHE A 55 -0.34 -23.97 8.59
C PHE A 55 1.07 -24.29 9.09
N VAL A 56 2.04 -23.40 8.91
CA VAL A 56 3.41 -23.56 9.43
C VAL A 56 3.41 -23.59 10.96
N LEU A 57 2.69 -22.66 11.60
CA LEU A 57 2.58 -22.62 13.06
C LEU A 57 1.93 -23.89 13.61
N ASP A 58 0.85 -24.36 12.99
CA ASP A 58 0.17 -25.58 13.40
C ASP A 58 1.07 -26.82 13.19
N SER A 59 1.87 -26.83 12.14
CA SER A 59 2.83 -27.91 11.86
C SER A 59 3.97 -27.93 12.88
N LEU A 60 4.41 -26.76 13.36
CA LEU A 60 5.42 -26.65 14.40
C LEU A 60 4.87 -27.05 15.78
N ARG A 61 3.63 -26.65 16.09
CA ARG A 61 2.97 -27.00 17.36
C ARG A 61 2.66 -28.49 17.45
N GLY A 62 2.22 -29.11 16.32
CA GLY A 62 1.92 -30.53 16.20
C GLY A 62 3.09 -31.37 15.66
N LEU A 63 4.34 -30.96 15.92
CA LEU A 63 5.51 -31.65 15.39
C LEU A 63 5.65 -33.05 15.99
N ASP A 64 5.43 -33.22 17.28
CA ASP A 64 5.52 -34.47 18.00
C ASP A 64 4.49 -35.46 17.48
N GLU A 65 3.25 -35.05 17.26
CA GLU A 65 2.19 -35.86 16.67
C GLU A 65 2.51 -36.24 15.23
N THR A 66 3.06 -35.28 14.47
CA THR A 66 3.45 -35.51 13.07
C THR A 66 4.51 -36.62 12.98
N ILE A 67 5.46 -36.65 13.90
CA ILE A 67 6.51 -37.68 14.00
C ILE A 67 5.93 -39.01 14.44
N GLN A 68 5.12 -39.01 15.50
CA GLN A 68 4.51 -40.22 16.06
C GLN A 68 3.63 -40.96 15.05
N TYR A 69 2.84 -40.22 14.27
CA TYR A 69 1.95 -40.77 13.25
C TYR A 69 2.61 -40.92 11.88
N ASN A 70 3.92 -40.65 11.77
CA ASN A 70 4.69 -40.75 10.52
C ASN A 70 4.09 -39.95 9.36
N GLN A 71 3.49 -38.77 9.66
CA GLN A 71 2.82 -37.90 8.68
C GLN A 71 3.73 -36.82 8.09
N GLY A 72 5.03 -36.85 8.34
CA GLY A 72 5.98 -35.83 7.89
C GLY A 72 5.97 -35.59 6.38
N LYS A 73 5.90 -36.67 5.57
CA LYS A 73 5.83 -36.56 4.10
C LYS A 73 4.52 -35.92 3.62
N ALA A 74 3.39 -36.21 4.25
CA ALA A 74 2.11 -35.62 3.90
C ALA A 74 2.11 -34.13 4.23
N ARG A 75 2.61 -33.73 5.40
CA ARG A 75 2.75 -32.33 5.79
C ARG A 75 3.69 -31.55 4.88
N GLN A 76 4.80 -32.16 4.50
CA GLN A 76 5.74 -31.53 3.55
C GLN A 76 5.08 -31.29 2.19
N LYS A 77 4.36 -32.28 1.67
CA LYS A 77 3.63 -32.13 0.40
C LYS A 77 2.61 -31.00 0.46
N GLU A 78 1.83 -30.94 1.54
CA GLU A 78 0.84 -29.87 1.73
C GLU A 78 1.51 -28.49 1.86
N LEU A 79 2.66 -28.38 2.54
CA LEU A 79 3.44 -27.17 2.61
C LEU A 79 3.90 -26.71 1.22
N ASP A 80 4.40 -27.64 0.40
CA ASP A 80 4.84 -27.35 -0.96
C ASP A 80 3.68 -26.87 -1.83
N GLU A 81 2.51 -27.53 -1.76
CA GLU A 81 1.31 -27.13 -2.51
C GLU A 81 0.84 -25.72 -2.13
N ARG A 82 0.78 -25.41 -0.83
CA ARG A 82 0.41 -24.08 -0.33
C ARG A 82 1.45 -23.01 -0.72
N SER A 83 2.74 -23.35 -0.68
CA SER A 83 3.83 -22.48 -1.10
C SER A 83 3.77 -22.15 -2.60
N VAL A 84 3.53 -23.16 -3.44
CA VAL A 84 3.34 -22.98 -4.89
C VAL A 84 2.14 -22.10 -5.19
N LYS A 85 1.03 -22.32 -4.47
CA LYS A 85 -0.18 -21.47 -4.59
C LYS A 85 0.11 -20.03 -4.22
N LEU A 86 0.81 -19.78 -3.10
CA LEU A 86 1.23 -18.45 -2.68
C LEU A 86 2.17 -17.80 -3.69
N ALA A 87 3.13 -18.56 -4.23
CA ALA A 87 4.05 -18.09 -5.28
C ALA A 87 3.29 -17.65 -6.55
N SER A 88 2.20 -18.32 -6.91
CA SER A 88 1.35 -17.92 -8.03
C SER A 88 0.66 -16.57 -7.76
N PHE A 89 0.13 -16.35 -6.57
CA PHE A 89 -0.46 -15.06 -6.18
C PHE A 89 0.58 -13.93 -6.17
N GLN A 90 1.78 -14.22 -5.65
CA GLN A 90 2.92 -13.28 -5.69
C GLN A 90 3.29 -12.90 -7.13
N LYS A 91 3.38 -13.89 -8.01
CA LYS A 91 3.68 -13.68 -9.44
C LYS A 91 2.65 -12.78 -10.10
N ASP A 92 1.37 -13.02 -9.86
CA ASP A 92 0.29 -12.22 -10.43
C ASP A 92 0.28 -10.78 -9.90
N LEU A 93 0.57 -10.61 -8.61
CA LEU A 93 0.72 -9.29 -7.98
C LEU A 93 1.92 -8.55 -8.56
N SER A 94 3.09 -9.19 -8.59
CA SER A 94 4.32 -8.59 -9.13
C SER A 94 4.21 -8.24 -10.62
N LYS A 95 3.55 -9.08 -11.42
CA LYS A 95 3.28 -8.79 -12.83
C LYS A 95 2.41 -7.55 -13.01
N MET A 96 1.41 -7.41 -12.17
CA MET A 96 0.54 -6.23 -12.17
C MET A 96 1.30 -4.98 -11.75
N GLU A 97 2.03 -5.03 -10.63
CA GLU A 97 2.85 -3.90 -10.14
C GLU A 97 3.92 -3.50 -11.16
N GLY A 98 4.59 -4.48 -11.78
CA GLY A 98 5.56 -4.24 -12.85
C GLY A 98 4.94 -3.54 -14.07
N SER A 99 3.76 -3.98 -14.50
CA SER A 99 3.02 -3.34 -15.60
C SER A 99 2.64 -1.90 -15.25
N GLN A 100 2.15 -1.65 -14.04
CA GLN A 100 1.81 -0.30 -13.57
C GLN A 100 3.03 0.62 -13.54
N ARG A 101 4.16 0.13 -13.01
CA ARG A 101 5.42 0.87 -12.98
C ARG A 101 5.92 1.19 -14.38
N SER A 102 5.80 0.23 -15.33
CA SER A 102 6.17 0.43 -16.73
C SER A 102 5.33 1.50 -17.41
N ILE A 103 4.01 1.48 -17.22
CA ILE A 103 3.10 2.50 -17.77
C ILE A 103 3.44 3.88 -17.20
N THR A 104 3.68 3.98 -15.89
CA THR A 104 4.05 5.24 -15.25
C THR A 104 5.37 5.78 -15.79
N ASN A 105 6.41 4.94 -15.89
CA ASN A 105 7.71 5.35 -16.42
C ASN A 105 7.63 5.74 -17.90
N PHE A 106 6.88 5.00 -18.70
CA PHE A 106 6.66 5.34 -20.11
C PHE A 106 5.95 6.68 -20.25
N SER A 107 4.94 6.95 -19.43
CA SER A 107 4.25 8.24 -19.43
C SER A 107 5.18 9.38 -19.03
N ILE A 108 6.00 9.19 -18.00
CA ILE A 108 6.99 10.19 -17.56
C ILE A 108 7.98 10.52 -18.67
N LEU A 109 8.54 9.49 -19.33
CA LEU A 109 9.48 9.68 -20.44
C LEU A 109 8.79 10.34 -21.64
N GLY A 110 7.55 9.95 -21.94
CA GLY A 110 6.76 10.55 -23.02
C GLY A 110 6.51 12.05 -22.78
N PHE A 111 6.04 12.42 -21.60
CA PHE A 111 5.83 13.84 -21.28
C PHE A 111 7.14 14.64 -21.21
N SER A 112 8.23 14.03 -20.75
CA SER A 112 9.56 14.67 -20.75
C SER A 112 10.05 14.91 -22.18
N LEU A 113 9.83 13.96 -23.09
CA LEU A 113 10.16 14.12 -24.50
C LEU A 113 9.30 15.21 -25.16
N VAL A 114 8.00 15.23 -24.89
CA VAL A 114 7.10 16.27 -25.39
C VAL A 114 7.51 17.65 -24.88
N MET A 115 7.91 17.76 -23.59
CA MET A 115 8.44 19.00 -23.03
C MET A 115 9.69 19.47 -23.79
N LEU A 116 10.64 18.56 -24.03
CA LEU A 116 11.85 18.86 -24.79
C LEU A 116 11.53 19.37 -26.20
N LEU A 117 10.61 18.71 -26.90
CA LEU A 117 10.21 19.10 -28.24
C LEU A 117 9.48 20.46 -28.26
N LEU A 118 8.61 20.69 -27.28
CA LEU A 118 7.91 21.98 -27.14
C LEU A 118 8.89 23.10 -26.87
N THR A 119 9.77 22.95 -25.87
CA THR A 119 10.75 23.97 -25.52
C THR A 119 11.78 24.20 -26.65
N MET A 120 12.12 23.15 -27.41
CA MET A 120 12.95 23.29 -28.62
C MET A 120 12.24 24.11 -29.72
N ALA A 121 10.94 23.89 -29.92
CA ALA A 121 10.17 24.67 -30.88
C ALA A 121 10.09 26.16 -30.48
N LEU A 122 9.84 26.46 -29.18
CA LEU A 122 9.81 27.81 -28.66
C LEU A 122 11.20 28.51 -28.72
N TYR A 123 12.27 27.75 -28.53
CA TYR A 123 13.62 28.24 -28.74
C TYR A 123 13.86 28.63 -30.21
N HIS A 124 13.43 27.80 -31.15
CA HIS A 124 13.54 28.14 -32.58
C HIS A 124 12.70 29.35 -32.99
N GLN A 125 11.59 29.61 -32.31
CA GLN A 125 10.76 30.81 -32.53
C GLN A 125 11.37 32.05 -31.86
N GLY A 126 12.41 31.87 -31.03
CA GLY A 126 13.08 32.96 -30.30
C GLY A 126 12.33 33.46 -29.07
N GLU A 127 11.31 32.72 -28.61
CA GLU A 127 10.51 33.09 -27.41
C GLU A 127 11.22 32.78 -26.10
N ILE A 128 12.08 31.74 -26.11
CA ILE A 128 12.85 31.35 -24.92
C ILE A 128 14.35 31.20 -25.25
N GLY A 129 15.22 31.40 -24.26
CA GLY A 129 16.65 31.14 -24.36
C GLY A 129 17.00 29.65 -24.25
N PHE A 130 18.20 29.28 -24.62
CA PHE A 130 18.70 27.90 -24.47
C PHE A 130 18.75 27.45 -23.01
N ASP A 131 19.05 28.35 -22.09
CA ASP A 131 19.03 28.15 -20.65
C ASP A 131 17.62 27.78 -20.15
N ALA A 132 16.58 28.49 -20.60
CA ALA A 132 15.20 28.20 -20.27
C ALA A 132 14.74 26.84 -20.82
N MET A 133 15.13 26.46 -22.03
CA MET A 133 14.86 25.15 -22.62
C MET A 133 15.44 24.03 -21.76
N LEU A 134 16.70 24.15 -21.36
CA LEU A 134 17.38 23.17 -20.50
C LEU A 134 16.73 23.08 -19.12
N ILE A 135 16.52 24.23 -18.48
CA ILE A 135 15.95 24.29 -17.13
C ILE A 135 14.55 23.68 -17.09
N CYS A 136 13.66 24.04 -18.02
CA CYS A 136 12.30 23.49 -18.06
C CYS A 136 12.29 21.97 -18.25
N THR A 137 13.14 21.45 -19.14
CA THR A 137 13.22 20.00 -19.40
C THR A 137 13.76 19.24 -18.18
N VAL A 138 14.86 19.69 -17.58
CA VAL A 138 15.48 19.03 -16.41
C VAL A 138 14.57 19.16 -15.19
N ALA A 139 13.96 20.34 -14.98
CA ALA A 139 13.02 20.57 -13.87
C ALA A 139 11.81 19.63 -13.98
N MET A 140 11.26 19.43 -15.19
CA MET A 140 10.17 18.49 -15.40
C MET A 140 10.58 17.06 -15.09
N MET A 141 11.72 16.59 -15.59
CA MET A 141 12.23 15.24 -15.32
C MET A 141 12.45 14.99 -13.83
N GLY A 142 13.05 15.92 -13.13
CA GLY A 142 13.34 15.81 -11.70
C GLY A 142 12.11 15.91 -10.78
N SER A 143 11.03 16.54 -11.25
CA SER A 143 9.85 16.81 -10.43
C SER A 143 8.79 15.68 -10.40
N PHE A 144 8.93 14.64 -11.21
CA PHE A 144 8.02 13.48 -11.18
C PHE A 144 8.19 12.60 -9.92
N GLY A 145 9.38 12.56 -9.30
CA GLY A 145 9.63 11.79 -8.09
C GLY A 145 8.60 12.05 -6.97
N PRO A 146 8.41 13.29 -6.53
CA PRO A 146 7.38 13.65 -5.54
C PRO A 146 5.95 13.33 -5.97
N VAL A 147 5.63 13.40 -7.27
CA VAL A 147 4.29 13.06 -7.81
C VAL A 147 4.02 11.57 -7.66
N VAL A 148 4.98 10.74 -8.03
CA VAL A 148 4.90 9.27 -7.89
C VAL A 148 4.85 8.86 -6.41
N ALA A 149 5.65 9.50 -5.55
CA ALA A 149 5.62 9.27 -4.11
C ALA A 149 4.26 9.60 -3.49
N LEU A 150 3.65 10.72 -3.89
CA LEU A 150 2.31 11.11 -3.43
C LEU A 150 1.23 10.12 -3.89
N SER A 151 1.35 9.59 -5.10
CA SER A 151 0.44 8.56 -5.63
C SER A 151 0.51 7.25 -4.82
N SER A 152 1.71 6.86 -4.38
CA SER A 152 1.89 5.66 -3.55
C SER A 152 1.41 5.88 -2.10
N LEU A 153 1.41 7.12 -1.62
CA LEU A 153 0.96 7.48 -0.28
C LEU A 153 -0.52 7.14 -0.05
N SER A 154 -1.36 7.26 -1.09
CA SER A 154 -2.79 6.91 -0.99
C SER A 154 -3.00 5.45 -0.59
N ASN A 155 -2.21 4.52 -1.13
CA ASN A 155 -2.29 3.10 -0.77
C ASN A 155 -1.81 2.86 0.68
N ASN A 156 -0.73 3.52 1.08
CA ASN A 156 -0.20 3.42 2.44
C ASN A 156 -1.15 4.04 3.46
N LEU A 157 -1.79 5.16 3.12
CA LEU A 157 -2.77 5.83 3.97
C LEU A 157 -3.99 4.93 4.25
N ASN A 158 -4.55 4.28 3.22
CA ASN A 158 -5.67 3.35 3.39
C ASN A 158 -5.30 2.17 4.30
N GLN A 159 -4.09 1.66 4.19
CA GLN A 159 -3.61 0.58 5.05
C GLN A 159 -3.43 1.06 6.51
N THR A 160 -2.91 2.27 6.71
CA THR A 160 -2.74 2.88 8.03
C THR A 160 -4.10 3.17 8.68
N LEU A 161 -5.05 3.72 7.92
CA LEU A 161 -6.40 3.98 8.39
C LEU A 161 -7.13 2.70 8.78
N ALA A 162 -7.03 1.63 7.99
CA ALA A 162 -7.62 0.33 8.32
C ALA A 162 -7.00 -0.28 9.59
N SER A 163 -5.72 -0.05 9.84
CA SER A 163 -5.07 -0.46 11.09
C SER A 163 -5.54 0.39 12.28
N GLY A 164 -5.72 1.68 12.08
CA GLY A 164 -6.27 2.60 13.08
C GLY A 164 -7.72 2.26 13.45
N GLU A 165 -8.54 1.90 12.47
CA GLU A 165 -9.93 1.48 12.70
C GLU A 165 -10.04 0.19 13.53
N ARG A 166 -9.10 -0.75 13.35
CA ARG A 166 -9.03 -1.94 14.22
C ARG A 166 -8.69 -1.60 15.66
N VAL A 167 -7.78 -0.66 15.88
CA VAL A 167 -7.45 -0.19 17.24
C VAL A 167 -8.64 0.54 17.84
N LEU A 168 -9.31 1.37 17.07
CA LEU A 168 -10.49 2.10 17.51
C LEU A 168 -11.64 1.15 17.88
N SER A 169 -11.89 0.12 17.08
CA SER A 169 -12.92 -0.89 17.36
C SER A 169 -12.68 -1.63 18.67
N ILE A 170 -11.40 -1.89 19.03
CA ILE A 170 -11.05 -2.50 20.33
C ILE A 170 -11.29 -1.51 21.48
N LEU A 171 -11.00 -0.23 21.29
CA LEU A 171 -11.22 0.81 22.29
C LEU A 171 -12.70 1.14 22.50
N GLU A 172 -13.50 1.00 21.46
CA GLU A 172 -14.96 1.22 21.51
C GLU A 172 -15.73 -0.05 21.93
N GLU A 173 -15.05 -1.19 22.07
CA GLU A 173 -15.69 -2.42 22.53
C GLU A 173 -16.16 -2.26 23.97
N THR A 174 -17.46 -2.33 24.16
CA THR A 174 -18.04 -2.30 25.51
C THR A 174 -17.79 -3.62 26.20
N PRO A 175 -17.14 -3.65 27.38
CA PRO A 175 -16.89 -4.87 28.11
C PRO A 175 -18.20 -5.63 28.37
N MET A 176 -18.24 -6.92 28.03
CA MET A 176 -19.41 -7.77 28.32
C MET A 176 -19.63 -7.97 29.80
N VAL A 177 -18.63 -7.68 30.61
CA VAL A 177 -18.67 -7.79 32.06
C VAL A 177 -18.49 -6.39 32.63
N GLU A 178 -19.50 -5.90 33.35
CA GLU A 178 -19.37 -4.68 34.14
C GLU A 178 -18.45 -4.93 35.33
N GLU A 179 -17.47 -4.06 35.54
CA GLU A 179 -16.69 -4.07 36.76
C GLU A 179 -17.63 -3.81 37.93
N ILE A 180 -17.74 -4.78 38.83
CA ILE A 180 -18.45 -4.57 40.09
C ILE A 180 -17.67 -3.50 40.85
N PRO A 181 -18.28 -2.34 41.18
CA PRO A 181 -17.58 -1.32 41.92
C PRO A 181 -17.06 -1.90 43.22
N VAL A 182 -15.75 -1.87 43.38
CA VAL A 182 -15.11 -2.32 44.66
C VAL A 182 -15.76 -1.54 45.80
N ARG A 183 -16.58 -2.19 46.57
CA ARG A 183 -17.15 -1.59 47.78
C ARG A 183 -16.00 -1.11 48.63
N SER A 184 -15.91 0.18 48.80
CA SER A 184 -14.93 0.82 49.65
C SER A 184 -14.96 0.18 51.05
N GLU A 185 -13.77 -0.18 51.51
CA GLU A 185 -13.34 -0.44 52.88
C GLU A 185 -14.42 -0.52 53.96
N GLY A 186 -14.57 -1.68 54.57
CA GLY A 186 -15.15 -1.71 55.88
C GLY A 186 -15.80 -3.00 56.36
N GLU A 187 -16.25 -3.89 55.51
CA GLU A 187 -16.84 -5.15 56.00
C GLU A 187 -15.91 -6.33 55.71
N LYS A 188 -15.19 -6.74 56.78
CA LYS A 188 -14.49 -8.03 56.78
C LYS A 188 -15.56 -9.12 56.80
N LEU A 189 -16.01 -9.56 55.63
CA LEU A 189 -16.84 -10.74 55.52
C LEU A 189 -16.04 -11.95 55.98
N ALA A 190 -16.43 -12.52 57.13
CA ALA A 190 -15.93 -13.82 57.53
C ALA A 190 -16.45 -14.86 56.54
N PHE A 191 -15.54 -15.56 55.88
CA PHE A 191 -15.89 -16.61 54.92
C PHE A 191 -16.59 -17.74 55.69
N ALA A 192 -17.89 -17.91 55.54
CA ALA A 192 -18.70 -18.93 56.17
C ALA A 192 -18.97 -20.16 55.31
N GLY A 193 -18.66 -20.09 54.02
CA GLY A 193 -18.84 -21.17 53.07
C GLY A 193 -19.11 -20.64 51.64
N ALA A 194 -18.82 -21.44 50.63
CA ALA A 194 -19.24 -21.21 49.23
C ALA A 194 -20.05 -22.40 48.73
N ALA A 195 -21.19 -22.12 48.11
CA ALA A 195 -21.99 -23.13 47.43
C ALA A 195 -22.21 -22.67 45.98
N ALA A 196 -22.05 -23.57 45.02
CA ALA A 196 -22.44 -23.37 43.63
C ALA A 196 -23.71 -24.19 43.39
N GLU A 197 -24.84 -23.48 43.18
CA GLU A 197 -26.10 -24.10 42.79
C GLU A 197 -26.33 -23.82 41.30
N ASN A 198 -26.60 -24.88 40.54
CA ASN A 198 -26.88 -24.85 39.10
C ASN A 198 -25.70 -24.36 38.24
N VAL A 199 -24.59 -25.07 38.28
CA VAL A 199 -23.48 -24.92 37.34
C VAL A 199 -23.69 -25.90 36.19
#